data_06e66aa6d2700e95b4ca69870a9e8c1e
#
_entry.id   06e66aa6d2700e95b4ca69870a9e8c1e
#
_cell.length_a   1.000
_cell.length_b   1.000
_cell.length_c   1.000
_cell.angle_alpha   90.00
_cell.angle_beta   90.00
_cell.angle_gamma   90.00
#
_symmetry.space_group_name_H-M   'P 1'
#
loop_
_entity.id
_entity.type
_entity.pdbx_description
1 polymer ?
#
loop_
_entity_poly.entity_id
_entity_poly.type
_entity_poly.pdbx_seq_one_letter_code
_entity_poly.pdbx_strand_id
1 'polypeptide(L)'
;TLTAGEPEWNMSGTLFEGIARWSQRKASVTVEDTRQRALKTIGMLRDNGVQHVRTHIDVTDPSLTALEAMLAVKKEAAQLIDLQIVAFPQEGIESFPGGRELMTRAIEMGADVVGGIPHYENTRDKGVSSLGFLMDLAQRHGCLVDVHCDEIDDPQSRFLEVLAEEARVRGIGAQVTDVIVLVVAADDG
;
A
#
# COMPACT_ATOMS: atom_id res chain seq x y z
N THR A 1 -11.74 2.41 2.01
CA THR A 1 -12.76 2.92 1.08
C THR A 1 -14.15 2.71 1.65
N LEU A 2 -15.05 3.72 1.51
CA LEU A 2 -16.43 3.70 2.02
C LEU A 2 -16.55 3.39 3.52
N THR A 3 -15.69 3.98 4.34
CA THR A 3 -15.69 3.83 5.80
C THR A 3 -16.10 5.12 6.51
N ALA A 4 -16.82 6.01 5.85
CA ALA A 4 -17.26 7.27 6.43
C ALA A 4 -18.06 7.06 7.71
N GLY A 5 -17.63 7.71 8.80
CA GLY A 5 -18.24 7.53 10.15
C GLY A 5 -17.64 6.38 10.96
N GLU A 6 -16.76 5.57 10.37
CA GLU A 6 -16.01 4.51 11.03
C GLU A 6 -14.59 4.41 10.43
N PRO A 7 -13.55 4.69 11.15
CA PRO A 7 -13.45 5.18 12.53
C PRO A 7 -13.88 6.64 12.70
N GLU A 8 -13.61 7.22 13.87
CA GLU A 8 -13.74 8.66 14.08
C GLU A 8 -12.95 9.45 13.02
N TRP A 9 -13.42 10.67 12.74
CA TRP A 9 -12.78 11.53 11.75
C TRP A 9 -11.34 11.90 12.16
N ASN A 10 -10.46 12.00 11.16
CA ASN A 10 -9.14 12.61 11.30
C ASN A 10 -9.34 14.12 11.47
N MET A 11 -9.20 14.62 12.73
CA MET A 11 -9.46 16.01 13.09
C MET A 11 -8.27 16.93 12.87
N SER A 12 -7.04 16.40 12.94
CA SER A 12 -5.83 17.19 12.71
C SER A 12 -5.45 17.31 11.24
N GLY A 13 -6.00 16.45 10.38
CA GLY A 13 -5.63 16.35 8.98
C GLY A 13 -4.25 15.70 8.74
N THR A 14 -3.54 15.28 9.81
CA THR A 14 -2.21 14.69 9.67
C THR A 14 -2.25 13.24 9.20
N LEU A 15 -1.21 12.80 8.47
CA LEU A 15 -1.06 11.42 8.05
C LEU A 15 -1.07 10.45 9.24
N PHE A 16 -0.36 10.78 10.30
CA PHE A 16 -0.23 9.91 11.49
C PHE A 16 -1.56 9.69 12.21
N GLU A 17 -2.40 10.73 12.33
CA GLU A 17 -3.75 10.55 12.87
C GLU A 17 -4.58 9.66 11.94
N GLY A 18 -4.49 9.85 10.63
CA GLY A 18 -5.18 9.01 9.63
C GLY A 18 -4.81 7.53 9.79
N ILE A 19 -3.53 7.22 9.94
CA ILE A 19 -3.04 5.84 10.16
C ILE A 19 -3.56 5.30 11.50
N ALA A 20 -3.51 6.09 12.58
CA ALA A 20 -4.03 5.68 13.89
C ALA A 20 -5.54 5.38 13.85
N ARG A 21 -6.32 6.18 13.14
CA ARG A 21 -7.76 5.93 12.92
C ARG A 21 -8.00 4.65 12.11
N TRP A 22 -7.19 4.43 11.09
CA TRP A 22 -7.25 3.17 10.34
C TRP A 22 -6.91 1.96 11.22
N SER A 23 -5.88 2.03 12.05
CA SER A 23 -5.51 0.94 12.96
C SER A 23 -6.66 0.55 13.91
N GLN A 24 -7.44 1.54 14.38
CA GLN A 24 -8.65 1.27 15.18
C GLN A 24 -9.71 0.51 14.37
N ARG A 25 -9.96 0.92 13.12
CA ARG A 25 -10.95 0.27 12.24
C ARG A 25 -10.51 -1.12 11.79
N LYS A 26 -9.21 -1.30 11.55
CA LYS A 26 -8.61 -2.54 11.08
C LYS A 26 -8.96 -3.74 11.98
N ALA A 27 -8.99 -3.55 13.29
CA ALA A 27 -9.31 -4.59 14.26
C ALA A 27 -10.72 -5.23 14.07
N SER A 28 -11.63 -4.53 13.40
CA SER A 28 -13.02 -4.99 13.15
C SER A 28 -13.29 -5.37 11.69
N VAL A 29 -12.28 -5.39 10.83
CA VAL A 29 -12.43 -5.76 9.42
C VAL A 29 -12.73 -7.25 9.30
N THR A 30 -13.72 -7.58 8.48
CA THR A 30 -14.06 -8.95 8.09
C THR A 30 -13.95 -9.13 6.58
N VAL A 31 -13.85 -10.37 6.13
CA VAL A 31 -13.85 -10.70 4.70
C VAL A 31 -15.10 -10.16 4.01
N GLU A 32 -16.27 -10.37 4.63
CA GLU A 32 -17.54 -9.94 4.03
C GLU A 32 -17.69 -8.40 3.99
N ASP A 33 -17.31 -7.69 5.07
CA ASP A 33 -17.31 -6.22 5.09
C ASP A 33 -16.39 -5.65 3.99
N THR A 34 -15.19 -6.20 3.86
CA THR A 34 -14.24 -5.78 2.82
C THR A 34 -14.80 -6.05 1.43
N ARG A 35 -15.33 -7.24 1.20
CA ARG A 35 -15.91 -7.65 -0.09
C ARG A 35 -17.06 -6.72 -0.50
N GLN A 36 -18.02 -6.48 0.39
CA GLN A 36 -19.19 -5.63 0.10
C GLN A 36 -18.77 -4.19 -0.26
N ARG A 37 -17.87 -3.59 0.51
CA ARG A 37 -17.36 -2.24 0.24
C ARG A 37 -16.57 -2.17 -1.06
N ALA A 38 -15.74 -3.17 -1.34
CA ALA A 38 -14.95 -3.25 -2.55
C ALA A 38 -15.84 -3.35 -3.80
N LEU A 39 -16.80 -4.26 -3.81
CA LEU A 39 -17.72 -4.43 -4.95
C LEU A 39 -18.57 -3.17 -5.18
N LYS A 40 -19.05 -2.53 -4.13
CA LYS A 40 -19.75 -1.25 -4.24
C LYS A 40 -18.85 -0.18 -4.86
N THR A 41 -17.60 -0.06 -4.41
CA THR A 41 -16.62 0.88 -4.98
C THR A 41 -16.33 0.59 -6.45
N ILE A 42 -16.13 -0.68 -6.81
CA ILE A 42 -15.90 -1.10 -8.18
C ILE A 42 -17.09 -0.72 -9.08
N GLY A 43 -18.32 -0.93 -8.60
CA GLY A 43 -19.51 -0.49 -9.32
C GLY A 43 -19.50 1.02 -9.59
N MET A 44 -19.21 1.83 -8.58
CA MET A 44 -19.10 3.29 -8.73
C MET A 44 -18.00 3.70 -9.70
N LEU A 45 -16.83 3.07 -9.65
CA LEU A 45 -15.72 3.36 -10.55
C LEU A 45 -16.07 3.00 -12.00
N ARG A 46 -16.61 1.81 -12.24
CA ARG A 46 -17.08 1.35 -13.54
C ARG A 46 -18.11 2.33 -14.13
N ASP A 47 -19.09 2.74 -13.34
CA ASP A 47 -20.17 3.64 -13.80
C ASP A 47 -19.63 5.04 -14.15
N ASN A 48 -18.41 5.38 -13.71
CA ASN A 48 -17.66 6.58 -14.11
C ASN A 48 -16.58 6.30 -15.18
N GLY A 49 -16.59 5.13 -15.83
CA GLY A 49 -15.72 4.80 -16.96
C GLY A 49 -14.32 4.31 -16.58
N VAL A 50 -14.04 4.04 -15.30
CA VAL A 50 -12.74 3.50 -14.87
C VAL A 50 -12.66 2.02 -15.24
N GLN A 51 -11.59 1.65 -15.95
CA GLN A 51 -11.35 0.29 -16.42
C GLN A 51 -10.20 -0.42 -15.67
N HIS A 52 -9.25 0.33 -15.14
CA HIS A 52 -8.08 -0.18 -14.43
C HIS A 52 -7.97 0.47 -13.06
N VAL A 53 -7.78 -0.34 -12.03
CA VAL A 53 -7.64 0.13 -10.65
C VAL A 53 -6.44 -0.53 -9.98
N ARG A 54 -5.57 0.26 -9.38
CA ARG A 54 -4.59 -0.19 -8.40
C ARG A 54 -5.08 0.15 -7.01
N THR A 55 -5.10 -0.82 -6.12
CA THR A 55 -5.54 -0.65 -4.73
C THR A 55 -4.50 -1.13 -3.74
N HIS A 56 -4.30 -0.38 -2.67
CA HIS A 56 -3.36 -0.70 -1.60
C HIS A 56 -4.11 -1.43 -0.48
N ILE A 57 -3.65 -2.63 -0.15
CA ILE A 57 -4.23 -3.46 0.90
C ILE A 57 -3.25 -3.55 2.05
N ASP A 58 -3.65 -3.00 3.20
CA ASP A 58 -2.86 -3.07 4.41
C ASP A 58 -2.63 -4.54 4.81
N VAL A 59 -1.35 -4.93 4.81
CA VAL A 59 -0.90 -6.27 5.18
C VAL A 59 -0.27 -6.31 6.58
N THR A 60 -0.30 -5.21 7.32
CA THR A 60 0.08 -5.18 8.74
C THR A 60 -1.06 -5.72 9.62
N ASP A 61 -1.54 -6.89 9.25
CA ASP A 61 -2.55 -7.71 9.91
C ASP A 61 -2.11 -9.18 9.82
N PRO A 62 -1.79 -9.85 10.92
CA PRO A 62 -1.32 -11.25 10.91
C PRO A 62 -2.26 -12.24 10.21
N SER A 63 -3.56 -11.95 10.19
CA SER A 63 -4.58 -12.78 9.51
C SER A 63 -4.64 -12.54 8.00
N LEU A 64 -4.18 -11.37 7.51
CA LEU A 64 -4.31 -10.93 6.11
C LEU A 64 -5.76 -10.94 5.60
N THR A 65 -6.72 -10.67 6.49
CA THR A 65 -8.16 -10.74 6.23
C THR A 65 -8.58 -9.88 5.01
N ALA A 66 -8.08 -8.64 4.96
CA ALA A 66 -8.42 -7.73 3.86
C ALA A 66 -7.83 -8.22 2.52
N LEU A 67 -6.62 -8.80 2.54
CA LEU A 67 -5.99 -9.34 1.34
C LEU A 67 -6.76 -10.55 0.82
N GLU A 68 -7.13 -11.49 1.68
CA GLU A 68 -7.96 -12.65 1.30
C GLU A 68 -9.24 -12.21 0.60
N ALA A 69 -9.96 -11.25 1.19
CA ALA A 69 -11.17 -10.69 0.63
C ALA A 69 -10.94 -10.06 -0.75
N MET A 70 -9.88 -9.28 -0.90
CA MET A 70 -9.60 -8.57 -2.16
C MET A 70 -9.11 -9.49 -3.27
N LEU A 71 -8.40 -10.57 -2.96
CA LEU A 71 -8.06 -11.61 -3.93
C LEU A 71 -9.30 -12.33 -4.47
N ALA A 72 -10.30 -12.56 -3.62
CA ALA A 72 -11.59 -13.09 -4.05
C ALA A 72 -12.37 -12.08 -4.91
N VAL A 73 -12.42 -10.80 -4.50
CA VAL A 73 -13.05 -9.72 -5.26
C VAL A 73 -12.40 -9.54 -6.63
N LYS A 74 -11.08 -9.62 -6.73
CA LYS A 74 -10.35 -9.53 -8.01
C LYS A 74 -10.85 -10.58 -9.00
N LYS A 75 -11.06 -11.81 -8.55
CA LYS A 75 -11.60 -12.90 -9.40
C LYS A 75 -13.05 -12.64 -9.78
N GLU A 76 -13.89 -12.22 -8.81
CA GLU A 76 -15.31 -11.95 -9.02
C GLU A 76 -15.55 -10.79 -9.99
N ALA A 77 -14.74 -9.73 -9.88
CA ALA A 77 -14.88 -8.50 -10.67
C ALA A 77 -14.09 -8.52 -12.01
N ALA A 78 -13.44 -9.62 -12.38
CA ALA A 78 -12.52 -9.68 -13.52
C ALA A 78 -13.15 -9.31 -14.88
N GLN A 79 -14.48 -9.43 -15.02
CA GLN A 79 -15.22 -9.01 -16.22
C GLN A 79 -15.68 -7.54 -16.18
N LEU A 80 -15.49 -6.87 -15.05
CA LEU A 80 -15.96 -5.51 -14.82
C LEU A 80 -14.81 -4.50 -14.86
N ILE A 81 -13.66 -4.87 -14.30
CA ILE A 81 -12.51 -3.98 -14.11
C ILE A 81 -11.22 -4.81 -14.01
N ASP A 82 -10.12 -4.24 -14.48
CA ASP A 82 -8.79 -4.78 -14.23
C ASP A 82 -8.28 -4.27 -12.88
N LEU A 83 -8.12 -5.18 -11.91
CA LEU A 83 -7.75 -4.86 -10.53
C LEU A 83 -6.35 -5.34 -10.21
N GLN A 84 -5.48 -4.41 -9.87
CA GLN A 84 -4.13 -4.67 -9.38
C GLN A 84 -4.05 -4.44 -7.87
N ILE A 85 -3.52 -5.40 -7.13
CA ILE A 85 -3.44 -5.39 -5.67
C ILE A 85 -2.01 -5.14 -5.23
N VAL A 86 -1.80 -4.07 -4.47
CA VAL A 86 -0.54 -3.76 -3.80
C VAL A 86 -0.58 -4.32 -2.38
N ALA A 87 0.37 -5.18 -2.03
CA ALA A 87 0.61 -5.55 -0.64
C ALA A 87 1.28 -4.37 0.06
N PHE A 88 0.55 -3.64 0.90
CA PHE A 88 1.00 -2.37 1.47
C PHE A 88 1.23 -2.48 2.98
N PRO A 89 2.46 -2.24 3.48
CA PRO A 89 2.79 -2.35 4.90
C PRO A 89 2.49 -1.04 5.64
N GLN A 90 1.22 -0.74 5.89
CA GLN A 90 0.77 0.56 6.44
C GLN A 90 1.48 0.97 7.73
N GLU A 91 1.92 0.02 8.56
CA GLU A 91 2.61 0.29 9.83
C GLU A 91 4.12 -0.05 9.75
N GLY A 92 4.67 -0.07 8.54
CA GLY A 92 6.08 -0.38 8.28
C GLY A 92 6.36 -1.87 8.11
N ILE A 93 7.55 -2.18 7.61
CA ILE A 93 8.04 -3.54 7.41
C ILE A 93 8.95 -3.94 8.58
N GLU A 94 9.90 -3.07 8.92
CA GLU A 94 10.92 -3.32 9.94
C GLU A 94 10.44 -2.94 11.34
N SER A 95 9.45 -2.07 11.43
CA SER A 95 8.89 -1.59 12.69
C SER A 95 7.66 -2.40 13.12
N PHE A 96 7.01 -3.09 12.19
CA PHE A 96 5.89 -3.96 12.50
C PHE A 96 6.36 -5.39 12.80
N PRO A 97 5.88 -6.03 13.89
CA PRO A 97 6.25 -7.41 14.22
C PRO A 97 5.89 -8.39 13.11
N GLY A 98 6.88 -9.10 12.56
CA GLY A 98 6.67 -10.03 11.46
C GLY A 98 6.38 -9.38 10.09
N GLY A 99 6.70 -8.08 9.91
CA GLY A 99 6.38 -7.35 8.69
C GLY A 99 6.99 -7.97 7.43
N ARG A 100 8.24 -8.44 7.48
CA ARG A 100 8.88 -9.13 6.34
C ARG A 100 8.16 -10.42 5.95
N GLU A 101 7.77 -11.22 6.93
CA GLU A 101 7.04 -12.47 6.72
C GLU A 101 5.65 -12.21 6.15
N LEU A 102 4.96 -11.19 6.65
CA LEU A 102 3.64 -10.79 6.15
C LEU A 102 3.70 -10.30 4.71
N MET A 103 4.68 -9.46 4.36
CA MET A 103 4.90 -9.01 2.99
C MET A 103 5.19 -10.18 2.04
N THR A 104 6.09 -11.07 2.44
CA THR A 104 6.42 -12.27 1.64
C THR A 104 5.18 -13.13 1.42
N ARG A 105 4.45 -13.43 2.49
CA ARG A 105 3.22 -14.21 2.42
C ARG A 105 2.15 -13.55 1.56
N ALA A 106 2.02 -12.23 1.62
CA ALA A 106 1.04 -11.49 0.81
C ALA A 106 1.32 -11.63 -0.71
N ILE A 107 2.58 -11.56 -1.11
CA ILE A 107 2.99 -11.79 -2.51
C ILE A 107 2.77 -13.25 -2.92
N GLU A 108 3.11 -14.21 -2.07
CA GLU A 108 2.88 -15.64 -2.31
C GLU A 108 1.38 -15.98 -2.43
N MET A 109 0.50 -15.25 -1.73
CA MET A 109 -0.96 -15.39 -1.86
C MET A 109 -1.49 -14.84 -3.18
N GLY A 110 -0.76 -13.98 -3.87
CA GLY A 110 -1.13 -13.47 -5.19
C GLY A 110 -1.37 -11.96 -5.27
N ALA A 111 -0.84 -11.16 -4.33
CA ALA A 111 -0.75 -9.72 -4.56
C ALA A 111 0.19 -9.43 -5.74
N ASP A 112 -0.14 -8.41 -6.53
CA ASP A 112 0.53 -8.14 -7.80
C ASP A 112 1.76 -7.24 -7.66
N VAL A 113 1.78 -6.42 -6.62
CA VAL A 113 2.75 -5.33 -6.43
C VAL A 113 3.27 -5.33 -5.00
N VAL A 114 4.56 -5.11 -4.84
CA VAL A 114 5.20 -4.93 -3.54
C VAL A 114 5.12 -3.47 -3.15
N GLY A 115 4.45 -3.17 -2.04
CA GLY A 115 4.31 -1.83 -1.50
C GLY A 115 5.35 -1.45 -0.46
N GLY A 116 5.43 -0.17 -0.13
CA GLY A 116 6.32 0.33 0.92
C GLY A 116 5.93 1.72 1.43
N ILE A 117 6.33 2.01 2.68
CA ILE A 117 6.17 3.32 3.34
C ILE A 117 7.37 3.59 4.26
N PRO A 118 8.57 3.85 3.69
CA PRO A 118 9.83 3.89 4.45
C PRO A 118 9.88 5.02 5.49
N HIS A 119 9.17 6.13 5.26
CA HIS A 119 9.15 7.26 6.20
C HIS A 119 8.30 6.99 7.45
N TYR A 120 7.52 5.92 7.48
CA TYR A 120 6.77 5.49 8.66
C TYR A 120 7.60 4.58 9.59
N GLU A 121 8.74 4.09 9.14
CA GLU A 121 9.63 3.29 9.97
C GLU A 121 10.20 4.11 11.14
N ASN A 122 10.42 3.45 12.29
CA ASN A 122 10.85 4.14 13.54
C ASN A 122 12.20 4.84 13.44
N THR A 123 13.04 4.47 12.47
CA THR A 123 14.35 5.10 12.22
C THR A 123 14.64 5.14 10.73
N ARG A 124 15.49 6.08 10.30
CA ARG A 124 15.93 6.15 8.91
C ARG A 124 16.59 4.85 8.43
N ASP A 125 17.43 4.23 9.25
CA ASP A 125 18.11 2.98 8.88
C ASP A 125 17.11 1.86 8.60
N LYS A 126 16.03 1.78 9.38
CA LYS A 126 14.93 0.85 9.12
C LYS A 126 14.21 1.17 7.83
N GLY A 127 13.98 2.45 7.52
CA GLY A 127 13.40 2.87 6.26
C GLY A 127 14.25 2.46 5.06
N VAL A 128 15.57 2.65 5.13
CA VAL A 128 16.51 2.17 4.10
C VAL A 128 16.48 0.64 4.00
N SER A 129 16.51 -0.06 5.14
CA SER A 129 16.43 -1.54 5.19
C SER A 129 15.13 -2.06 4.58
N SER A 130 14.00 -1.41 4.86
CA SER A 130 12.71 -1.78 4.29
C SER A 130 12.69 -1.65 2.76
N LEU A 131 13.28 -0.58 2.21
CA LEU A 131 13.45 -0.41 0.76
C LEU A 131 14.29 -1.53 0.14
N GLY A 132 15.44 -1.87 0.74
CA GLY A 132 16.26 -2.99 0.28
C GLY A 132 15.48 -4.30 0.25
N PHE A 133 14.74 -4.60 1.33
CA PHE A 133 13.92 -5.81 1.44
C PHE A 133 12.80 -5.87 0.37
N LEU A 134 12.04 -4.80 0.18
CA LEU A 134 10.95 -4.79 -0.81
C LEU A 134 11.48 -4.96 -2.23
N MET A 135 12.65 -4.39 -2.56
CA MET A 135 13.31 -4.57 -3.84
C MET A 135 13.76 -6.03 -4.06
N ASP A 136 14.32 -6.68 -3.03
CA ASP A 136 14.66 -8.11 -3.08
C ASP A 136 13.43 -8.98 -3.29
N LEU A 137 12.34 -8.65 -2.62
CA LEU A 137 11.07 -9.37 -2.75
C LEU A 137 10.50 -9.22 -4.16
N ALA A 138 10.47 -7.99 -4.68
CA ALA A 138 9.99 -7.71 -6.04
C ALA A 138 10.81 -8.43 -7.11
N GLN A 139 12.15 -8.42 -7.01
CA GLN A 139 13.02 -9.14 -7.96
C GLN A 139 12.78 -10.65 -7.91
N ARG A 140 12.67 -11.25 -6.72
CA ARG A 140 12.45 -12.69 -6.58
C ARG A 140 11.14 -13.17 -7.20
N HIS A 141 10.10 -12.36 -7.13
CA HIS A 141 8.77 -12.73 -7.60
C HIS A 141 8.38 -12.09 -8.95
N GLY A 142 9.25 -11.24 -9.52
CA GLY A 142 8.97 -10.55 -10.78
C GLY A 142 7.84 -9.52 -10.68
N CYS A 143 7.60 -8.98 -9.48
CA CYS A 143 6.54 -8.02 -9.20
C CYS A 143 6.96 -6.59 -9.49
N LEU A 144 5.98 -5.71 -9.69
CA LEU A 144 6.17 -4.26 -9.65
C LEU A 144 6.39 -3.78 -8.21
N VAL A 145 6.89 -2.56 -8.08
CA VAL A 145 7.11 -1.88 -6.81
C VAL A 145 6.32 -0.58 -6.78
N ASP A 146 5.64 -0.32 -5.66
CA ASP A 146 4.83 0.89 -5.45
C ASP A 146 5.08 1.41 -4.02
N VAL A 147 5.78 2.54 -3.90
CA VAL A 147 6.24 3.05 -2.61
C VAL A 147 5.72 4.46 -2.38
N HIS A 148 5.10 4.68 -1.22
CA HIS A 148 4.82 6.02 -0.71
C HIS A 148 6.08 6.58 -0.07
N CYS A 149 6.78 7.44 -0.79
CA CYS A 149 7.98 8.11 -0.31
C CYS A 149 7.67 9.53 0.13
N ASP A 150 8.25 9.90 1.28
CA ASP A 150 8.37 11.31 1.70
C ASP A 150 7.02 12.05 1.90
N GLU A 151 5.94 11.31 2.18
CA GLU A 151 4.63 11.84 2.56
C GLU A 151 4.63 12.29 4.04
N ILE A 152 5.54 13.18 4.38
CA ILE A 152 5.76 13.68 5.75
C ILE A 152 6.42 15.06 5.69
N ASP A 153 6.10 15.94 6.67
CA ASP A 153 6.68 17.27 6.82
C ASP A 153 8.12 17.23 7.42
N ASP A 154 8.99 16.42 6.81
CA ASP A 154 10.39 16.32 7.16
C ASP A 154 11.26 16.44 5.91
N PRO A 155 11.98 17.56 5.70
CA PRO A 155 12.83 17.76 4.54
C PRO A 155 14.02 16.81 4.49
N GLN A 156 14.29 16.05 5.55
CA GLN A 156 15.36 15.04 5.58
C GLN A 156 14.85 13.62 5.27
N SER A 157 13.57 13.43 5.01
CA SER A 157 13.00 12.14 4.66
C SER A 157 13.75 11.53 3.46
N ARG A 158 13.69 12.12 2.29
CA ARG A 158 14.50 11.81 1.10
C ARG A 158 14.63 10.31 0.79
N PHE A 159 13.58 9.54 1.00
CA PHE A 159 13.56 8.11 0.68
C PHE A 159 13.39 7.84 -0.82
N LEU A 160 12.82 8.79 -1.56
CA LEU A 160 12.75 8.68 -3.01
C LEU A 160 14.13 8.58 -3.64
N GLU A 161 15.13 9.27 -3.09
CA GLU A 161 16.53 9.19 -3.58
C GLU A 161 17.12 7.80 -3.32
N VAL A 162 16.84 7.23 -2.14
CA VAL A 162 17.28 5.86 -1.80
C VAL A 162 16.63 4.85 -2.72
N LEU A 163 15.33 4.98 -2.96
CA LEU A 163 14.57 4.10 -3.86
C LEU A 163 15.13 4.16 -5.29
N ALA A 164 15.39 5.37 -5.78
CA ALA A 164 15.95 5.57 -7.12
C ALA A 164 17.35 4.95 -7.26
N GLU A 165 18.21 5.08 -6.25
CA GLU A 165 19.54 4.49 -6.25
C GLU A 165 19.48 2.95 -6.17
N GLU A 166 18.64 2.39 -5.32
CA GLU A 166 18.40 0.95 -5.25
C GLU A 166 17.94 0.39 -6.62
N ALA A 167 16.97 1.06 -7.24
CA ALA A 167 16.46 0.66 -8.56
C ALA A 167 17.56 0.70 -9.63
N ARG A 168 18.40 1.75 -9.62
CA ARG A 168 19.53 1.94 -10.55
C ARG A 168 20.58 0.85 -10.37
N VAL A 169 21.01 0.60 -9.14
CA VAL A 169 22.05 -0.38 -8.82
C VAL A 169 21.62 -1.80 -9.19
N ARG A 170 20.36 -2.13 -8.95
CA ARG A 170 19.78 -3.44 -9.25
C ARG A 170 19.37 -3.62 -10.72
N GLY A 171 19.33 -2.55 -11.50
CA GLY A 171 18.89 -2.61 -12.90
C GLY A 171 17.39 -2.89 -13.07
N ILE A 172 16.57 -2.57 -12.09
CA ILE A 172 15.13 -2.84 -12.06
C ILE A 172 14.27 -1.57 -12.19
N GLY A 173 14.79 -0.55 -12.82
CA GLY A 173 14.08 0.73 -13.02
C GLY A 173 12.68 0.56 -13.61
N ALA A 174 12.50 -0.34 -14.59
CA ALA A 174 11.21 -0.63 -15.21
C ALA A 174 10.20 -1.29 -14.24
N GLN A 175 10.64 -1.95 -13.17
CA GLN A 175 9.74 -2.53 -12.16
C GLN A 175 9.26 -1.48 -11.14
N VAL A 176 9.98 -0.37 -11.00
CA VAL A 176 9.70 0.69 -10.02
C VAL A 176 8.94 1.86 -10.66
N THR A 177 9.04 2.02 -11.98
CA THR A 177 8.56 3.24 -12.65
C THR A 177 7.90 2.95 -14.00
N ASP A 178 6.65 2.51 -13.98
CA ASP A 178 5.80 2.69 -15.15
C ASP A 178 5.16 4.10 -15.15
N VAL A 179 4.86 4.64 -13.99
CA VAL A 179 4.32 6.00 -13.80
C VAL A 179 4.82 6.57 -12.47
N ILE A 180 5.49 7.71 -12.50
CA ILE A 180 5.72 8.52 -11.29
C ILE A 180 4.54 9.47 -11.16
N VAL A 181 3.68 9.26 -10.17
CA VAL A 181 2.70 10.25 -9.75
C VAL A 181 3.35 11.10 -8.66
N LEU A 182 3.81 12.28 -9.04
CA LEU A 182 4.26 13.28 -8.08
C LEU A 182 3.02 13.99 -7.55
N VAL A 183 2.61 13.65 -6.34
CA VAL A 183 1.62 14.44 -5.60
C VAL A 183 2.37 15.57 -4.92
N VAL A 184 2.33 16.75 -5.52
CA VAL A 184 2.78 17.97 -4.86
C VAL A 184 1.59 18.49 -4.09
N ALA A 185 1.67 18.49 -2.76
CA ALA A 185 0.74 19.26 -1.95
C ALA A 185 0.97 20.74 -2.32
N ALA A 186 -0.01 21.37 -2.95
CA ALA A 186 -0.03 22.82 -3.07
C ALA A 186 -0.24 23.35 -1.65
N ASP A 187 0.75 24.02 -1.13
CA ASP A 187 0.59 24.84 0.08
C ASP A 187 -0.33 25.99 -0.32
N ASP A 188 -1.60 25.87 0.01
CA ASP A 188 -2.57 26.95 -0.11
C ASP A 188 -2.28 27.95 1.01
N GLY A 189 -1.23 28.79 0.80
CA GLY A 189 -0.83 29.87 1.67
C GLY A 189 -1.91 30.92 1.94
#